data_ca9e6c8ae6a8b3a988a97d2a51a43e74
#
_entry.id   ca9e6c8ae6a8b3a988a97d2a51a43e74
#
_cell.length_a   1.000
_cell.length_b   1.000
_cell.length_c   1.000
_cell.angle_alpha   90.00
_cell.angle_beta   90.00
_cell.angle_gamma   90.00
#
_symmetry.space_group_name_H-M   'P 1'
#
loop_
_entity.id
_entity.type
_entity.pdbx_description
1 polymer ?
#
loop_
_entity_poly.entity_id
_entity_poly.type
_entity_poly.pdbx_seq_one_letter_code
_entity_poly.pdbx_strand_id
1 'polypeptide(L)'
;MKQMLDLYVKASFIRAFELHIAVASEAGHVPGLVHLCCGAELVEVAICTELDGPKDQVTGSHRSHGLALAMGADPVAVAAEILGRKGGLSKARGGTQHLIAPENGFLASNGIVGAQVPIAAGAALSAKTLGARAIAATFFGDGAANQGAVLETMNLAVALELPLLFVLENNGLGQSTSANYASGGANLLTRAESFGLKTAEMDGHNGVDALKIAEEMVEFVRASGRPAFIEAKVPRLSGHYFGEKADYLAHHSADDPLEDLANQLGAEVCAAVRSEAEQAAHNAVADALNMGETAPSDLVRVQT
;
A
#
# COMPACT_ATOMS: atom_id res chain seq x y z
N MET A 1 -1.44 -5.34 23.38
CA MET A 1 -0.52 -4.23 23.72
C MET A 1 0.75 -4.27 22.89
N LYS A 2 1.56 -5.36 22.91
CA LYS A 2 2.81 -5.42 22.11
C LYS A 2 2.55 -5.28 20.61
N GLN A 3 1.64 -6.06 20.04
CA GLN A 3 1.30 -5.98 18.60
C GLN A 3 0.81 -4.58 18.17
N MET A 4 0.02 -3.92 19.01
CA MET A 4 -0.43 -2.53 18.75
C MET A 4 0.74 -1.54 18.76
N LEU A 5 1.72 -1.72 19.67
CA LEU A 5 2.92 -0.88 19.70
C LEU A 5 3.79 -1.14 18.46
N ASP A 6 3.97 -2.40 18.07
CA ASP A 6 4.72 -2.77 16.87
C ASP A 6 4.05 -2.21 15.60
N LEU A 7 2.71 -2.24 15.53
CA LEU A 7 1.92 -1.61 14.48
C LEU A 7 2.17 -0.10 14.44
N TYR A 8 2.08 0.56 15.60
CA TYR A 8 2.28 2.00 15.72
C TYR A 8 3.70 2.43 15.30
N VAL A 9 4.73 1.68 15.70
CA VAL A 9 6.14 1.96 15.34
C VAL A 9 6.31 1.96 13.83
N LYS A 10 5.86 0.90 13.16
CA LYS A 10 5.99 0.77 11.70
C LYS A 10 5.16 1.82 10.95
N ALA A 11 3.91 2.03 11.36
CA ALA A 11 3.02 3.00 10.73
C ALA A 11 3.50 4.45 10.93
N SER A 12 4.05 4.78 12.12
CA SER A 12 4.66 6.09 12.37
C SER A 12 5.89 6.33 11.50
N PHE A 13 6.72 5.29 11.27
CA PHE A 13 7.85 5.41 10.35
C PHE A 13 7.39 5.69 8.92
N ILE A 14 6.39 4.95 8.41
CA ILE A 14 5.82 5.18 7.08
C ILE A 14 5.27 6.60 6.96
N ARG A 15 4.52 7.08 7.95
CA ARG A 15 4.01 8.46 7.99
C ARG A 15 5.12 9.48 7.91
N ALA A 16 6.16 9.34 8.73
CA ALA A 16 7.29 10.25 8.73
C ALA A 16 8.03 10.24 7.38
N PHE A 17 8.24 9.04 6.82
CA PHE A 17 8.85 8.88 5.49
C PHE A 17 8.05 9.62 4.40
N GLU A 18 6.73 9.43 4.36
CA GLU A 18 5.85 10.10 3.40
C GLU A 18 5.90 11.63 3.52
N LEU A 19 5.94 12.15 4.76
CA LEU A 19 6.05 13.59 4.99
C LEU A 19 7.41 14.14 4.52
N HIS A 20 8.52 13.41 4.70
CA HIS A 20 9.83 13.81 4.16
C HIS A 20 9.87 13.74 2.63
N ILE A 21 9.22 12.75 2.01
CA ILE A 21 9.05 12.71 0.54
C ILE A 21 8.20 13.89 0.06
N ALA A 22 7.16 14.28 0.79
CA ALA A 22 6.36 15.45 0.50
C ALA A 22 7.21 16.73 0.49
N VAL A 23 8.04 16.94 1.51
CA VAL A 23 8.97 18.07 1.61
C VAL A 23 9.97 18.06 0.44
N ALA A 24 10.53 16.92 0.10
CA ALA A 24 11.43 16.77 -1.04
C ALA A 24 10.73 17.07 -2.38
N SER A 25 9.45 16.70 -2.50
CA SER A 25 8.62 17.02 -3.67
C SER A 25 8.36 18.51 -3.79
N GLU A 26 8.04 19.19 -2.68
CA GLU A 26 7.84 20.65 -2.65
C GLU A 26 9.12 21.40 -3.02
N ALA A 27 10.28 20.87 -2.61
CA ALA A 27 11.59 21.40 -3.00
C ALA A 27 11.99 21.10 -4.45
N GLY A 28 11.15 20.38 -5.22
CA GLY A 28 11.38 20.05 -6.63
C GLY A 28 12.35 18.89 -6.86
N HIS A 29 12.63 18.06 -5.84
CA HIS A 29 13.54 16.93 -5.96
C HIS A 29 12.89 15.66 -6.50
N VAL A 30 11.56 15.57 -6.53
CA VAL A 30 10.85 14.39 -7.01
C VAL A 30 10.35 14.62 -8.44
N PRO A 31 10.74 13.79 -9.41
CA PRO A 31 10.16 13.86 -10.76
C PRO A 31 8.75 13.26 -10.76
N GLY A 32 7.76 14.08 -11.15
CA GLY A 32 6.36 13.65 -11.25
C GLY A 32 5.50 13.98 -10.02
N LEU A 33 4.31 13.38 -9.96
CA LEU A 33 3.31 13.62 -8.92
C LEU A 33 3.41 12.55 -7.84
N VAL A 34 3.55 12.97 -6.60
CA VAL A 34 3.62 12.09 -5.43
C VAL A 34 2.23 11.81 -4.87
N HIS A 35 1.93 10.55 -4.63
CA HIS A 35 0.67 10.10 -4.04
C HIS A 35 0.97 9.45 -2.68
N LEU A 36 0.76 10.21 -1.61
CA LEU A 36 1.06 9.75 -0.25
C LEU A 36 0.04 8.72 0.23
N CYS A 37 0.48 7.70 0.94
CA CYS A 37 -0.40 6.69 1.57
C CYS A 37 -0.94 7.13 2.94
N CYS A 38 -0.70 8.38 3.34
CA CYS A 38 -1.12 8.91 4.64
C CYS A 38 -2.61 8.66 4.93
N GLY A 39 -2.87 7.95 6.02
CA GLY A 39 -4.19 7.47 6.45
C GLY A 39 -4.40 5.97 6.26
N ALA A 40 -3.64 5.29 5.40
CA ALA A 40 -3.74 3.85 5.16
C ALA A 40 -2.70 3.01 5.92
N GLU A 41 -1.75 3.63 6.61
CA GLU A 41 -0.57 2.98 7.19
C GLU A 41 -0.92 1.82 8.13
N LEU A 42 -1.99 1.97 8.95
CA LEU A 42 -2.41 0.91 9.87
C LEU A 42 -2.87 -0.34 9.12
N VAL A 43 -3.62 -0.17 8.04
CA VAL A 43 -4.11 -1.26 7.19
C VAL A 43 -2.95 -1.94 6.46
N GLU A 44 -2.09 -1.14 5.81
CA GLU A 44 -0.93 -1.65 5.07
C GLU A 44 -0.01 -2.46 6.00
N VAL A 45 0.36 -1.91 7.16
CA VAL A 45 1.25 -2.58 8.12
C VAL A 45 0.59 -3.80 8.73
N ALA A 46 -0.69 -3.74 9.12
CA ALA A 46 -1.38 -4.87 9.73
C ALA A 46 -1.36 -6.08 8.78
N ILE A 47 -1.74 -5.89 7.52
CA ILE A 47 -1.78 -6.98 6.54
C ILE A 47 -0.36 -7.46 6.18
N CYS A 48 0.58 -6.55 5.90
CA CYS A 48 1.95 -6.94 5.54
C CYS A 48 2.69 -7.66 6.67
N THR A 49 2.32 -7.42 7.93
CA THR A 49 2.93 -8.12 9.08
C THR A 49 2.54 -9.60 9.14
N GLU A 50 1.38 -9.98 8.58
CA GLU A 50 0.91 -11.39 8.50
C GLU A 50 1.48 -12.14 7.27
N LEU A 51 2.18 -11.44 6.38
CA LEU A 51 2.78 -12.01 5.18
C LEU A 51 4.22 -12.47 5.43
N ASP A 52 4.62 -13.56 4.80
CA ASP A 52 5.97 -14.14 4.86
C ASP A 52 6.75 -13.75 3.58
N GLY A 53 7.20 -12.50 3.53
CA GLY A 53 8.06 -12.06 2.41
C GLY A 53 9.45 -12.73 2.50
N PRO A 54 10.05 -13.15 1.40
CA PRO A 54 9.67 -12.94 0.00
C PRO A 54 8.76 -14.05 -0.58
N LYS A 55 8.27 -15.00 0.23
CA LYS A 55 7.41 -16.09 -0.27
C LYS A 55 6.05 -15.57 -0.71
N ASP A 56 5.43 -14.74 0.12
CA ASP A 56 4.19 -14.07 -0.20
C ASP A 56 4.46 -12.83 -1.05
N GLN A 57 3.58 -12.56 -1.99
CA GLN A 57 3.78 -11.49 -2.97
C GLN A 57 2.73 -10.41 -2.81
N VAL A 58 3.15 -9.15 -2.81
CA VAL A 58 2.28 -7.98 -2.69
C VAL A 58 2.34 -7.14 -3.97
N THR A 59 1.19 -6.68 -4.43
CA THR A 59 1.09 -5.65 -5.47
C THR A 59 0.28 -4.47 -4.96
N GLY A 60 0.65 -3.27 -5.41
CA GLY A 60 0.01 -2.04 -4.97
C GLY A 60 -0.33 -1.08 -6.11
N SER A 61 -1.05 -0.04 -5.75
CA SER A 61 -1.43 1.06 -6.63
C SER A 61 -0.29 2.09 -6.78
N HIS A 62 -0.61 3.23 -7.35
CA HIS A 62 0.27 4.41 -7.37
C HIS A 62 0.58 5.00 -5.98
N ARG A 63 -0.11 4.53 -4.92
CA ARG A 63 -0.03 4.98 -3.51
C ARG A 63 0.56 3.87 -2.63
N SER A 64 1.76 3.39 -2.96
CA SER A 64 2.28 2.15 -2.37
C SER A 64 3.69 2.27 -1.79
N HIS A 65 4.12 3.50 -1.42
CA HIS A 65 5.38 3.65 -0.70
C HIS A 65 5.32 2.89 0.63
N GLY A 66 4.21 3.04 1.36
CA GLY A 66 3.98 2.35 2.62
C GLY A 66 4.01 0.84 2.48
N LEU A 67 3.39 0.29 1.44
CA LEU A 67 3.42 -1.17 1.18
C LEU A 67 4.84 -1.68 0.94
N ALA A 68 5.65 -0.98 0.15
CA ALA A 68 7.04 -1.37 -0.09
C ALA A 68 7.84 -1.38 1.23
N LEU A 69 7.66 -0.34 2.07
CA LEU A 69 8.30 -0.22 3.38
C LEU A 69 7.77 -1.27 4.37
N ALA A 70 6.46 -1.52 4.40
CA ALA A 70 5.86 -2.52 5.28
C ALA A 70 6.31 -3.95 4.95
N MET A 71 6.60 -4.23 3.67
CA MET A 71 7.21 -5.48 3.21
C MET A 71 8.73 -5.55 3.45
N GLY A 72 9.33 -4.49 4.02
CA GLY A 72 10.73 -4.47 4.43
C GLY A 72 11.72 -4.04 3.35
N ALA A 73 11.28 -3.33 2.30
CA ALA A 73 12.19 -2.71 1.36
C ALA A 73 13.07 -1.66 2.06
N ASP A 74 14.33 -1.55 1.65
CA ASP A 74 15.26 -0.58 2.22
C ASP A 74 14.76 0.87 2.02
N PRO A 75 14.50 1.63 3.10
CA PRO A 75 13.97 2.98 3.00
C PRO A 75 14.84 3.93 2.17
N VAL A 76 16.16 3.76 2.21
CA VAL A 76 17.08 4.59 1.42
C VAL A 76 16.92 4.27 -0.07
N ALA A 77 16.78 3.00 -0.43
CA ALA A 77 16.57 2.59 -1.81
C ALA A 77 15.18 2.99 -2.33
N VAL A 78 14.13 2.93 -1.48
CA VAL A 78 12.78 3.44 -1.81
C VAL A 78 12.83 4.95 -2.06
N ALA A 79 13.45 5.73 -1.15
CA ALA A 79 13.62 7.17 -1.33
C ALA A 79 14.43 7.49 -2.59
N ALA A 80 15.54 6.78 -2.83
CA ALA A 80 16.38 6.97 -4.00
C ALA A 80 15.62 6.70 -5.32
N GLU A 81 14.73 5.71 -5.35
CA GLU A 81 13.87 5.45 -6.52
C GLU A 81 12.90 6.61 -6.76
N ILE A 82 12.22 7.09 -5.71
CA ILE A 82 11.28 8.20 -5.79
C ILE A 82 11.98 9.49 -6.22
N LEU A 83 13.20 9.74 -5.71
CA LEU A 83 14.00 10.94 -5.99
C LEU A 83 14.79 10.85 -7.30
N GLY A 84 14.70 9.75 -8.05
CA GLY A 84 15.44 9.60 -9.30
C GLY A 84 16.95 9.41 -9.12
N ARG A 85 17.39 8.76 -8.04
CA ARG A 85 18.81 8.59 -7.68
C ARG A 85 19.34 7.19 -8.01
N LYS A 86 20.65 7.06 -8.18
CA LYS A 86 21.34 5.81 -8.62
C LYS A 86 21.11 4.61 -7.71
N GLY A 87 20.89 4.84 -6.42
CA GLY A 87 20.62 3.82 -5.42
C GLY A 87 19.20 3.26 -5.41
N GLY A 88 18.32 3.75 -6.28
CA GLY A 88 16.91 3.37 -6.32
C GLY A 88 16.69 1.89 -6.67
N LEU A 89 15.59 1.31 -6.17
CA LEU A 89 15.16 -0.08 -6.33
C LEU A 89 15.22 -0.57 -7.79
N SER A 90 14.79 0.26 -8.74
CA SER A 90 14.80 0.02 -10.18
C SER A 90 15.80 0.92 -10.93
N LYS A 91 16.80 1.44 -10.23
CA LYS A 91 17.79 2.40 -10.76
C LYS A 91 17.09 3.66 -11.32
N ALA A 92 16.13 4.19 -10.55
CA ALA A 92 15.32 5.36 -10.89
C ALA A 92 14.50 5.25 -12.20
N ARG A 93 14.06 4.06 -12.56
CA ARG A 93 13.20 3.84 -13.74
C ARG A 93 11.72 3.88 -13.42
N GLY A 94 11.35 3.51 -12.20
CA GLY A 94 9.97 3.42 -11.73
C GLY A 94 9.45 4.72 -11.13
N GLY A 95 10.31 5.48 -10.46
CA GLY A 95 9.93 6.65 -9.70
C GLY A 95 8.88 6.32 -8.62
N THR A 96 8.04 7.29 -8.27
CA THR A 96 7.09 7.20 -7.16
C THR A 96 5.95 6.18 -7.38
N GLN A 97 5.63 5.78 -8.62
CA GLN A 97 4.43 4.98 -8.92
C GLN A 97 4.72 3.53 -9.32
N HIS A 98 5.98 3.18 -9.61
CA HIS A 98 6.34 1.88 -10.15
C HIS A 98 7.50 1.26 -9.35
N LEU A 99 7.30 1.13 -8.04
CA LEU A 99 8.26 0.51 -7.14
C LEU A 99 8.24 -1.01 -7.31
N ILE A 100 9.42 -1.62 -7.22
CA ILE A 100 9.63 -3.07 -7.32
C ILE A 100 10.70 -3.47 -6.31
N ALA A 101 10.37 -4.38 -5.38
CA ALA A 101 11.29 -4.95 -4.39
C ALA A 101 10.95 -6.45 -4.18
N PRO A 102 11.17 -7.30 -5.20
CA PRO A 102 10.72 -8.70 -5.19
C PRO A 102 11.47 -9.53 -4.13
N GLU A 103 12.67 -9.15 -3.75
CA GLU A 103 13.45 -9.76 -2.66
C GLU A 103 12.76 -9.61 -1.30
N ASN A 104 11.87 -8.63 -1.16
CA ASN A 104 11.06 -8.40 0.03
C ASN A 104 9.62 -8.93 -0.12
N GLY A 105 9.26 -9.46 -1.30
CA GLY A 105 7.89 -9.86 -1.62
C GLY A 105 7.03 -8.74 -2.19
N PHE A 106 7.54 -7.50 -2.31
CA PHE A 106 6.83 -6.42 -2.99
C PHE A 106 7.05 -6.50 -4.50
N LEU A 107 6.11 -7.16 -5.18
CA LEU A 107 6.26 -7.51 -6.59
C LEU A 107 6.21 -6.30 -7.52
N ALA A 108 5.25 -5.41 -7.34
CA ALA A 108 5.16 -4.16 -8.09
C ALA A 108 4.10 -3.19 -7.52
N SER A 109 4.31 -1.89 -7.71
CA SER A 109 3.24 -0.89 -7.76
C SER A 109 2.97 -0.43 -9.19
N ASN A 110 1.79 0.16 -9.44
CA ASN A 110 1.39 0.50 -10.80
C ASN A 110 0.52 1.77 -10.85
N GLY A 111 0.88 2.69 -11.73
CA GLY A 111 0.09 3.89 -12.02
C GLY A 111 -1.13 3.63 -12.92
N ILE A 112 -1.22 2.46 -13.57
CA ILE A 112 -2.41 2.08 -14.35
C ILE A 112 -3.47 1.56 -13.41
N VAL A 113 -4.60 2.25 -13.32
CA VAL A 113 -5.66 1.97 -12.35
C VAL A 113 -6.19 0.53 -12.48
N GLY A 114 -6.04 -0.26 -11.42
CA GLY A 114 -6.51 -1.65 -11.35
C GLY A 114 -5.58 -2.69 -11.98
N ALA A 115 -4.51 -2.28 -12.70
CA ALA A 115 -3.64 -3.23 -13.42
C ALA A 115 -2.78 -4.11 -12.50
N GLN A 116 -2.54 -3.71 -11.26
CA GLN A 116 -1.81 -4.52 -10.27
C GLN A 116 -2.58 -5.78 -9.85
N VAL A 117 -3.91 -5.77 -9.98
CA VAL A 117 -4.77 -6.88 -9.50
C VAL A 117 -4.56 -8.16 -10.32
N PRO A 118 -4.60 -8.16 -11.66
CA PRO A 118 -4.27 -9.36 -12.45
C PRO A 118 -2.80 -9.79 -12.31
N ILE A 119 -1.86 -8.88 -11.98
CA ILE A 119 -0.46 -9.24 -11.69
C ILE A 119 -0.41 -10.12 -10.42
N ALA A 120 -1.11 -9.71 -9.36
CA ALA A 120 -1.22 -10.50 -8.14
C ALA A 120 -1.89 -11.87 -8.38
N ALA A 121 -2.91 -11.93 -9.25
CA ALA A 121 -3.51 -13.20 -9.62
C ALA A 121 -2.51 -14.13 -10.33
N GLY A 122 -1.62 -13.59 -11.16
CA GLY A 122 -0.50 -14.33 -11.75
C GLY A 122 0.46 -14.89 -10.71
N ALA A 123 0.81 -14.09 -9.68
CA ALA A 123 1.62 -14.53 -8.56
C ALA A 123 0.93 -15.65 -7.75
N ALA A 124 -0.35 -15.49 -7.43
CA ALA A 124 -1.15 -16.52 -6.74
C ALA A 124 -1.27 -17.81 -7.56
N LEU A 125 -1.45 -17.70 -8.87
CA LEU A 125 -1.47 -18.86 -9.78
C LEU A 125 -0.12 -19.58 -9.80
N SER A 126 0.98 -18.82 -9.82
CA SER A 126 2.33 -19.37 -9.72
C SER A 126 2.52 -20.14 -8.41
N ALA A 127 2.17 -19.53 -7.28
CA ALA A 127 2.24 -20.17 -5.96
C ALA A 127 1.44 -21.49 -5.92
N LYS A 128 0.20 -21.46 -6.42
CA LYS A 128 -0.66 -22.66 -6.51
C LYS A 128 -0.05 -23.74 -7.40
N THR A 129 0.44 -23.37 -8.59
CA THR A 129 1.00 -24.31 -9.58
C THR A 129 2.27 -24.98 -9.06
N LEU A 130 3.09 -24.25 -8.33
CA LEU A 130 4.32 -24.74 -7.71
C LEU A 130 4.08 -25.52 -6.41
N GLY A 131 2.83 -25.61 -5.93
CA GLY A 131 2.50 -26.24 -4.67
C GLY A 131 3.08 -25.52 -3.44
N ALA A 132 3.41 -24.22 -3.60
CA ALA A 132 3.92 -23.41 -2.52
C ALA A 132 2.75 -23.03 -1.57
N ARG A 133 3.03 -23.03 -0.25
CA ARG A 133 2.09 -22.50 0.74
C ARG A 133 2.19 -20.96 0.84
N ALA A 134 2.29 -20.32 -0.30
CA ALA A 134 2.40 -18.87 -0.44
C ALA A 134 1.08 -18.27 -0.92
N ILE A 135 0.85 -17.02 -0.58
CA ILE A 135 -0.31 -16.25 -1.03
C ILE A 135 0.14 -15.00 -1.78
N ALA A 136 -0.77 -14.40 -2.53
CA ALA A 136 -0.59 -13.04 -3.02
C ALA A 136 -1.62 -12.11 -2.38
N ALA A 137 -1.24 -10.84 -2.17
CA ALA A 137 -2.14 -9.78 -1.77
C ALA A 137 -2.05 -8.63 -2.76
N THR A 138 -3.19 -7.97 -3.03
CA THR A 138 -3.25 -6.83 -3.95
C THR A 138 -4.04 -5.69 -3.33
N PHE A 139 -3.43 -4.51 -3.30
CA PHE A 139 -4.04 -3.30 -2.73
C PHE A 139 -4.50 -2.36 -3.84
N PHE A 140 -5.71 -1.86 -3.72
CA PHE A 140 -6.32 -0.96 -4.71
C PHE A 140 -7.41 -0.09 -4.08
N GLY A 141 -7.62 1.10 -4.63
CA GLY A 141 -8.63 2.03 -4.13
C GLY A 141 -10.03 1.79 -4.71
N ASP A 142 -11.03 2.48 -4.16
CA ASP A 142 -12.44 2.43 -4.57
C ASP A 142 -12.67 2.82 -6.03
N GLY A 143 -11.90 3.78 -6.56
CA GLY A 143 -11.94 4.11 -7.99
C GLY A 143 -11.51 2.92 -8.86
N ALA A 144 -10.47 2.20 -8.45
CA ALA A 144 -9.97 1.03 -9.16
C ALA A 144 -10.93 -0.17 -9.11
N ALA A 145 -11.75 -0.30 -8.06
CA ALA A 145 -12.73 -1.36 -7.90
C ALA A 145 -13.78 -1.42 -9.04
N ASN A 146 -13.88 -0.35 -9.83
CA ASN A 146 -14.78 -0.28 -10.99
C ASN A 146 -14.11 -0.63 -12.33
N GLN A 147 -12.81 -0.95 -12.32
CA GLN A 147 -12.11 -1.39 -13.54
C GLN A 147 -12.48 -2.83 -13.91
N GLY A 148 -12.70 -3.07 -15.22
CA GLY A 148 -12.99 -4.42 -15.72
C GLY A 148 -11.95 -5.45 -15.28
N ALA A 149 -10.65 -5.10 -15.33
CA ALA A 149 -9.56 -5.98 -14.91
C ALA A 149 -9.69 -6.45 -13.44
N VAL A 150 -10.22 -5.64 -12.54
CA VAL A 150 -10.48 -6.03 -11.13
C VAL A 150 -11.61 -7.06 -11.06
N LEU A 151 -12.73 -6.77 -11.72
CA LEU A 151 -13.92 -7.64 -11.72
C LEU A 151 -13.63 -9.00 -12.39
N GLU A 152 -12.95 -8.97 -13.53
CA GLU A 152 -12.51 -10.17 -14.26
C GLU A 152 -11.56 -11.02 -13.41
N THR A 153 -10.65 -10.36 -12.68
CA THR A 153 -9.71 -11.05 -11.79
C THR A 153 -10.41 -11.67 -10.57
N MET A 154 -11.42 -11.01 -10.00
CA MET A 154 -12.25 -11.62 -8.92
C MET A 154 -12.91 -12.92 -9.41
N ASN A 155 -13.54 -12.87 -10.59
CA ASN A 155 -14.13 -14.07 -11.20
C ASN A 155 -13.08 -15.17 -11.44
N LEU A 156 -11.93 -14.80 -12.01
CA LEU A 156 -10.84 -15.72 -12.30
C LEU A 156 -10.27 -16.36 -11.02
N ALA A 157 -10.08 -15.55 -9.98
CA ALA A 157 -9.54 -16.02 -8.71
C ALA A 157 -10.45 -17.05 -8.03
N VAL A 158 -11.77 -16.84 -8.09
CA VAL A 158 -12.75 -17.81 -7.55
C VAL A 158 -12.80 -19.07 -8.42
N ALA A 159 -12.87 -18.91 -9.75
CA ALA A 159 -12.95 -20.04 -10.68
C ALA A 159 -11.73 -20.96 -10.62
N LEU A 160 -10.55 -20.39 -10.39
CA LEU A 160 -9.30 -21.14 -10.27
C LEU A 160 -8.88 -21.41 -8.81
N GLU A 161 -9.68 -21.00 -7.82
CA GLU A 161 -9.35 -21.10 -6.39
C GLU A 161 -7.93 -20.61 -6.10
N LEU A 162 -7.63 -19.35 -6.44
CA LEU A 162 -6.33 -18.78 -6.24
C LEU A 162 -6.13 -18.32 -4.79
N PRO A 163 -4.95 -18.54 -4.18
CA PRO A 163 -4.63 -18.01 -2.86
C PRO A 163 -4.33 -16.50 -2.96
N LEU A 164 -5.36 -15.69 -3.19
CA LEU A 164 -5.28 -14.26 -3.44
C LEU A 164 -6.14 -13.47 -2.45
N LEU A 165 -5.52 -12.54 -1.75
CA LEU A 165 -6.19 -11.56 -0.90
C LEU A 165 -6.36 -10.24 -1.67
N PHE A 166 -7.61 -9.84 -1.89
CA PHE A 166 -7.96 -8.52 -2.40
C PHE A 166 -8.13 -7.55 -1.23
N VAL A 167 -7.43 -6.44 -1.22
CA VAL A 167 -7.52 -5.39 -0.22
C VAL A 167 -7.97 -4.10 -0.89
N LEU A 168 -9.21 -3.73 -0.65
CA LEU A 168 -9.78 -2.46 -1.09
C LEU A 168 -9.54 -1.40 -0.02
N GLU A 169 -8.67 -0.45 -0.29
CA GLU A 169 -8.48 0.76 0.50
C GLU A 169 -9.52 1.81 0.11
N ASN A 170 -10.68 1.71 0.75
CA ASN A 170 -11.80 2.59 0.45
C ASN A 170 -11.68 3.91 1.23
N ASN A 171 -11.16 4.94 0.56
CA ASN A 171 -11.09 6.31 1.09
C ASN A 171 -12.26 7.19 0.60
N GLY A 172 -13.25 6.62 -0.08
CA GLY A 172 -14.45 7.29 -0.57
C GLY A 172 -14.27 8.11 -1.84
N LEU A 173 -13.06 8.22 -2.39
CA LEU A 173 -12.74 9.14 -3.48
C LEU A 173 -11.76 8.55 -4.50
N GLY A 174 -12.21 8.38 -5.73
CA GLY A 174 -11.34 8.23 -6.90
C GLY A 174 -10.99 9.62 -7.45
N GLN A 175 -9.83 10.16 -7.07
CA GLN A 175 -9.44 11.57 -7.23
C GLN A 175 -10.48 12.51 -6.60
N SER A 176 -11.33 13.15 -7.37
CA SER A 176 -12.42 14.03 -6.92
C SER A 176 -13.81 13.39 -7.03
N THR A 177 -13.90 12.17 -7.56
CA THR A 177 -15.19 11.47 -7.78
C THR A 177 -15.49 10.57 -6.58
N SER A 178 -16.66 10.74 -5.97
CA SER A 178 -17.06 9.89 -4.84
C SER A 178 -17.29 8.43 -5.27
N ALA A 179 -16.92 7.50 -4.39
CA ALA A 179 -17.15 6.07 -4.60
C ALA A 179 -18.64 5.76 -4.84
N ASN A 180 -19.54 6.43 -4.12
CA ASN A 180 -20.98 6.27 -4.27
C ASN A 180 -21.50 6.72 -5.66
N TYR A 181 -20.89 7.72 -6.26
CA TYR A 181 -21.25 8.15 -7.61
C TYR A 181 -20.71 7.20 -8.69
N ALA A 182 -19.46 6.74 -8.49
CA ALA A 182 -18.78 5.92 -9.48
C ALA A 182 -19.22 4.45 -9.48
N SER A 183 -19.73 3.94 -8.35
CA SER A 183 -20.05 2.53 -8.17
C SER A 183 -21.54 2.30 -8.29
N GLY A 184 -21.97 1.61 -9.36
CA GLY A 184 -23.35 1.17 -9.49
C GLY A 184 -23.71 0.01 -8.57
N GLY A 185 -24.93 0.00 -8.04
CA GLY A 185 -25.48 -1.09 -7.24
C GLY A 185 -25.15 -1.02 -5.74
N ALA A 186 -25.09 -2.17 -5.09
CA ALA A 186 -24.76 -2.31 -3.67
C ALA A 186 -23.31 -1.85 -3.38
N ASN A 187 -22.96 -1.87 -2.10
CA ASN A 187 -21.59 -1.55 -1.68
C ASN A 187 -20.55 -2.50 -2.32
N LEU A 188 -19.28 -2.11 -2.27
CA LEU A 188 -18.20 -2.85 -2.93
C LEU A 188 -17.95 -4.22 -2.29
N LEU A 189 -18.23 -4.37 -0.98
CA LEU A 189 -18.16 -5.63 -0.26
C LEU A 189 -19.18 -6.64 -0.81
N THR A 190 -20.46 -6.23 -0.94
CA THR A 190 -21.52 -7.09 -1.51
C THR A 190 -21.22 -7.47 -2.97
N ARG A 191 -20.54 -6.59 -3.71
CA ARG A 191 -20.10 -6.91 -5.07
C ARG A 191 -19.08 -8.06 -5.05
N ALA A 192 -18.10 -8.04 -4.13
CA ALA A 192 -17.15 -9.13 -3.98
C ALA A 192 -17.82 -10.44 -3.52
N GLU A 193 -18.79 -10.36 -2.61
CA GLU A 193 -19.62 -11.51 -2.20
C GLU A 193 -20.34 -12.16 -3.37
N SER A 194 -20.83 -11.36 -4.32
CA SER A 194 -21.55 -11.88 -5.50
C SER A 194 -20.68 -12.74 -6.42
N PHE A 195 -19.36 -12.61 -6.36
CA PHE A 195 -18.40 -13.50 -7.01
C PHE A 195 -18.10 -14.79 -6.20
N GLY A 196 -18.54 -14.87 -4.96
CA GLY A 196 -18.28 -16.01 -4.07
C GLY A 196 -16.99 -15.88 -3.23
N LEU A 197 -16.45 -14.67 -3.10
CA LEU A 197 -15.31 -14.37 -2.23
C LEU A 197 -15.74 -14.41 -0.74
N LYS A 198 -14.86 -14.91 0.14
CA LYS A 198 -14.98 -14.60 1.57
C LYS A 198 -14.66 -13.12 1.76
N THR A 199 -15.52 -12.40 2.46
CA THR A 199 -15.38 -10.95 2.66
C THR A 199 -15.23 -10.59 4.13
N ALA A 200 -14.57 -9.45 4.40
CA ALA A 200 -14.53 -8.79 5.69
C ALA A 200 -14.50 -7.28 5.51
N GLU A 201 -15.18 -6.55 6.39
CA GLU A 201 -15.00 -5.11 6.57
C GLU A 201 -13.92 -4.89 7.63
N MET A 202 -13.00 -3.94 7.39
CA MET A 202 -11.93 -3.55 8.29
C MET A 202 -12.04 -2.07 8.58
N ASP A 203 -12.08 -1.69 9.86
CA ASP A 203 -12.00 -0.31 10.28
C ASP A 203 -10.53 0.13 10.34
N GLY A 204 -10.09 0.88 9.34
CA GLY A 204 -8.72 1.38 9.23
C GLY A 204 -8.34 2.43 10.28
N HIS A 205 -9.31 2.97 11.05
CA HIS A 205 -9.06 3.82 12.21
C HIS A 205 -8.76 3.02 13.49
N ASN A 206 -9.11 1.74 13.51
CA ASN A 206 -9.00 0.90 14.69
C ASN A 206 -7.86 -0.13 14.53
N GLY A 207 -6.71 0.13 15.16
CA GLY A 207 -5.55 -0.77 15.07
C GLY A 207 -5.81 -2.19 15.59
N VAL A 208 -6.73 -2.37 16.56
CA VAL A 208 -7.11 -3.70 17.05
C VAL A 208 -7.91 -4.45 16.00
N ASP A 209 -8.86 -3.77 15.36
CA ASP A 209 -9.67 -4.36 14.29
C ASP A 209 -8.80 -4.67 13.07
N ALA A 210 -7.92 -3.76 12.68
CA ALA A 210 -7.00 -3.96 11.57
C ALA A 210 -6.12 -5.20 11.78
N LEU A 211 -5.50 -5.37 12.95
CA LEU A 211 -4.69 -6.56 13.26
C LEU A 211 -5.52 -7.84 13.24
N LYS A 212 -6.71 -7.82 13.85
CA LYS A 212 -7.59 -9.00 13.93
C LYS A 212 -8.07 -9.46 12.55
N ILE A 213 -8.55 -8.52 11.74
CA ILE A 213 -9.07 -8.85 10.39
C ILE A 213 -7.92 -9.25 9.46
N ALA A 214 -6.74 -8.63 9.58
CA ALA A 214 -5.55 -9.04 8.82
C ALA A 214 -5.16 -10.50 9.11
N GLU A 215 -5.01 -10.87 10.38
CA GLU A 215 -4.71 -12.24 10.81
C GLU A 215 -5.75 -13.23 10.28
N GLU A 216 -7.05 -12.97 10.52
CA GLU A 216 -8.15 -13.85 10.10
C GLU A 216 -8.15 -14.08 8.59
N MET A 217 -8.02 -13.02 7.80
CA MET A 217 -8.20 -13.12 6.35
C MET A 217 -6.95 -13.65 5.65
N VAL A 218 -5.76 -13.31 6.11
CA VAL A 218 -4.50 -13.88 5.61
C VAL A 218 -4.44 -15.37 5.92
N GLU A 219 -4.76 -15.78 7.15
CA GLU A 219 -4.78 -17.19 7.53
C GLU A 219 -5.85 -17.97 6.74
N PHE A 220 -7.03 -17.39 6.53
CA PHE A 220 -8.05 -18.03 5.69
C PHE A 220 -7.52 -18.32 4.28
N VAL A 221 -6.90 -17.33 3.61
CA VAL A 221 -6.36 -17.49 2.25
C VAL A 221 -5.27 -18.56 2.24
N ARG A 222 -4.37 -18.53 3.23
CA ARG A 222 -3.23 -19.45 3.36
C ARG A 222 -3.69 -20.88 3.63
N ALA A 223 -4.64 -21.07 4.56
CA ALA A 223 -5.12 -22.38 4.95
C ALA A 223 -6.04 -23.02 3.90
N SER A 224 -6.94 -22.25 3.31
CA SER A 224 -7.92 -22.75 2.33
C SER A 224 -7.40 -22.80 0.90
N GLY A 225 -6.40 -22.02 0.55
CA GLY A 225 -5.96 -21.81 -0.83
C GLY A 225 -7.00 -21.08 -1.70
N ARG A 226 -8.00 -20.41 -1.08
CA ARG A 226 -9.11 -19.75 -1.75
C ARG A 226 -8.99 -18.22 -1.62
N PRO A 227 -9.52 -17.46 -2.58
CA PRO A 227 -9.45 -16.01 -2.53
C PRO A 227 -10.38 -15.41 -1.46
N ALA A 228 -9.96 -14.24 -0.95
CA ALA A 228 -10.75 -13.45 -0.01
C ALA A 228 -10.64 -11.95 -0.34
N PHE A 229 -11.54 -11.15 0.23
CA PHE A 229 -11.65 -9.71 0.00
C PHE A 229 -11.83 -8.96 1.31
N ILE A 230 -11.03 -7.94 1.53
CA ILE A 230 -11.17 -6.98 2.62
C ILE A 230 -11.58 -5.64 2.03
N GLU A 231 -12.65 -5.03 2.55
CA GLU A 231 -12.91 -3.60 2.39
C GLU A 231 -12.39 -2.87 3.62
N ALA A 232 -11.24 -2.23 3.51
CA ALA A 232 -10.65 -1.41 4.56
C ALA A 232 -11.09 0.04 4.39
N LYS A 233 -11.80 0.59 5.36
CA LYS A 233 -12.18 2.01 5.38
C LYS A 233 -11.03 2.81 5.93
N VAL A 234 -10.45 3.65 5.09
CA VAL A 234 -9.30 4.48 5.42
C VAL A 234 -9.58 5.95 5.11
N PRO A 235 -9.06 6.90 5.88
CA PRO A 235 -9.15 8.30 5.51
C PRO A 235 -8.13 8.63 4.42
N ARG A 236 -8.40 9.66 3.62
CA ARG A 236 -7.40 10.29 2.77
C ARG A 236 -7.01 11.63 3.38
N LEU A 237 -5.88 11.66 4.09
CA LEU A 237 -5.42 12.84 4.87
C LEU A 237 -4.83 13.94 4.00
N SER A 238 -4.52 13.65 2.75
CA SER A 238 -4.00 14.61 1.76
C SER A 238 -4.83 14.59 0.49
N GLY A 239 -4.51 15.44 -0.49
CA GLY A 239 -5.10 15.41 -1.81
C GLY A 239 -4.89 14.08 -2.54
N HIS A 240 -5.39 13.98 -3.75
CA HIS A 240 -5.12 12.82 -4.59
C HIS A 240 -3.62 12.67 -4.84
N TYR A 241 -2.94 13.78 -5.13
CA TYR A 241 -1.49 13.89 -5.10
C TYR A 241 -1.06 15.06 -4.20
N PHE A 242 0.16 15.03 -3.73
CA PHE A 242 0.69 16.07 -2.86
C PHE A 242 0.75 17.42 -3.60
N GLY A 243 0.27 18.48 -2.95
CA GLY A 243 0.17 19.81 -3.53
C GLY A 243 -1.04 20.06 -4.43
N GLU A 244 -1.97 19.09 -4.54
CA GLU A 244 -3.23 19.31 -5.23
C GLU A 244 -4.03 20.44 -4.58
N LYS A 245 -4.51 21.36 -5.42
CA LYS A 245 -5.39 22.45 -5.00
C LYS A 245 -6.80 22.18 -5.52
N ALA A 246 -7.66 21.67 -4.64
CA ALA A 246 -9.02 21.30 -5.03
C ALA A 246 -10.01 21.63 -3.91
N ASP A 247 -11.15 22.21 -4.29
CA ASP A 247 -12.20 22.65 -3.34
C ASP A 247 -12.77 21.50 -2.51
N TYR A 248 -12.80 20.28 -3.05
CA TYR A 248 -13.32 19.12 -2.34
C TYR A 248 -12.50 18.77 -1.08
N LEU A 249 -11.22 19.16 -1.02
CA LEU A 249 -10.38 18.93 0.15
C LEU A 249 -10.84 19.72 1.38
N ALA A 250 -11.45 20.90 1.16
CA ALA A 250 -11.98 21.73 2.24
C ALA A 250 -13.15 21.07 3.01
N HIS A 251 -13.78 20.05 2.43
CA HIS A 251 -14.90 19.33 3.00
C HIS A 251 -14.53 17.93 3.52
N HIS A 252 -13.26 17.55 3.41
CA HIS A 252 -12.69 16.32 3.94
C HIS A 252 -11.88 16.60 5.21
N SER A 253 -12.58 16.69 6.34
CA SER A 253 -11.94 16.53 7.65
C SER A 253 -11.95 15.04 7.96
N ALA A 254 -10.78 14.45 8.02
CA ALA A 254 -10.65 13.06 8.43
C ALA A 254 -9.85 13.01 9.73
N ASP A 255 -10.35 12.22 10.68
CA ASP A 255 -9.60 11.90 11.90
C ASP A 255 -8.36 11.08 11.49
N ASP A 256 -7.26 11.28 12.20
CA ASP A 256 -6.00 10.59 11.88
C ASP A 256 -5.91 9.26 12.64
N PRO A 257 -5.87 8.10 11.95
CA PRO A 257 -5.79 6.79 12.59
C PRO A 257 -4.58 6.63 13.52
N LEU A 258 -3.46 7.30 13.21
CA LEU A 258 -2.28 7.26 14.07
C LEU A 258 -2.47 8.03 15.37
N GLU A 259 -3.21 9.15 15.36
CA GLU A 259 -3.56 9.86 16.57
C GLU A 259 -4.51 9.05 17.45
N ASP A 260 -5.49 8.38 16.85
CA ASP A 260 -6.42 7.52 17.57
C ASP A 260 -5.69 6.34 18.24
N LEU A 261 -4.77 5.71 17.55
CA LEU A 261 -3.94 4.64 18.11
C LEU A 261 -2.98 5.15 19.19
N ALA A 262 -2.40 6.35 18.99
CA ALA A 262 -1.53 6.98 20.00
C ALA A 262 -2.27 7.27 21.33
N ASN A 263 -3.51 7.75 21.23
CA ASN A 263 -4.35 7.99 22.41
C ASN A 263 -4.62 6.71 23.21
N GLN A 264 -4.70 5.55 22.54
CA GLN A 264 -4.88 4.25 23.19
C GLN A 264 -3.59 3.71 23.81
N LEU A 265 -2.42 3.99 23.21
CA LEU A 265 -1.11 3.49 23.67
C LEU A 265 -0.47 4.36 24.77
N GLY A 266 -0.82 5.63 24.84
CA GLY A 266 -0.30 6.60 25.79
C GLY A 266 0.72 7.57 25.18
N ALA A 267 0.56 8.85 25.48
CA ALA A 267 1.25 9.96 24.83
C ALA A 267 2.79 9.91 24.95
N GLU A 268 3.31 9.50 26.12
CA GLU A 268 4.76 9.48 26.36
C GLU A 268 5.49 8.46 25.48
N VAL A 269 4.94 7.23 25.41
CA VAL A 269 5.49 6.16 24.56
C VAL A 269 5.42 6.56 23.09
N CYS A 270 4.29 7.12 22.66
CA CYS A 270 4.09 7.54 21.29
C CYS A 270 4.98 8.71 20.88
N ALA A 271 5.28 9.64 21.79
CA ALA A 271 6.19 10.75 21.50
C ALA A 271 7.62 10.27 21.20
N ALA A 272 8.12 9.29 21.97
CA ALA A 272 9.43 8.68 21.72
C ALA A 272 9.46 7.98 20.36
N VAL A 273 8.44 7.15 20.07
CA VAL A 273 8.31 6.44 18.78
C VAL A 273 8.28 7.41 17.60
N ARG A 274 7.51 8.49 17.70
CA ARG A 274 7.46 9.51 16.63
C ARG A 274 8.80 10.19 16.41
N SER A 275 9.51 10.52 17.49
CA SER A 275 10.83 11.15 17.38
C SER A 275 11.85 10.24 16.69
N GLU A 276 11.84 8.94 17.01
CA GLU A 276 12.70 7.95 16.37
C GLU A 276 12.32 7.75 14.90
N ALA A 277 11.03 7.64 14.61
CA ALA A 277 10.50 7.51 13.26
C ALA A 277 10.88 8.70 12.37
N GLU A 278 10.71 9.92 12.88
CA GLU A 278 11.07 11.17 12.20
C GLU A 278 12.56 11.23 11.88
N GLN A 279 13.42 10.89 12.85
CA GLN A 279 14.87 10.89 12.62
C GLN A 279 15.28 9.82 11.60
N ALA A 280 14.70 8.62 11.68
CA ALA A 280 15.01 7.53 10.76
C ALA A 280 14.56 7.85 9.32
N ALA A 281 13.35 8.41 9.16
CA ALA A 281 12.83 8.83 7.88
C ALA A 281 13.62 9.99 7.26
N HIS A 282 13.96 11.00 8.09
CA HIS A 282 14.84 12.09 7.68
C HIS A 282 16.17 11.57 7.13
N ASN A 283 16.83 10.68 7.88
CA ASN A 283 18.10 10.12 7.48
C ASN A 283 18.00 9.36 6.15
N ALA A 284 16.97 8.52 5.99
CA ALA A 284 16.78 7.75 4.77
C ALA A 284 16.62 8.64 3.52
N VAL A 285 15.81 9.70 3.63
CA VAL A 285 15.60 10.65 2.52
C VAL A 285 16.85 11.51 2.28
N ALA A 286 17.54 11.96 3.33
CA ALA A 286 18.77 12.72 3.22
C ALA A 286 19.89 11.90 2.57
N ASP A 287 20.06 10.64 2.97
CA ASP A 287 21.04 9.72 2.37
C ASP A 287 20.75 9.50 0.88
N ALA A 288 19.48 9.31 0.52
CA ALA A 288 19.07 9.19 -0.86
C ALA A 288 19.33 10.47 -1.68
N LEU A 289 19.07 11.67 -1.12
CA LEU A 289 19.36 12.95 -1.77
C LEU A 289 20.86 13.15 -2.03
N ASN A 290 21.73 12.61 -1.17
CA ASN A 290 23.18 12.67 -1.33
C ASN A 290 23.71 11.70 -2.40
N MET A 291 22.90 10.76 -2.89
CA MET A 291 23.26 9.89 -4.01
C MET A 291 23.27 10.67 -5.33
N GLY A 292 24.16 10.27 -6.24
CA GLY A 292 24.22 10.88 -7.58
C GLY A 292 22.92 10.65 -8.38
N GLU A 293 22.59 11.64 -9.20
CA GLU A 293 21.47 11.49 -10.15
C GLU A 293 21.72 10.37 -11.14
N THR A 294 20.65 9.69 -11.54
CA THR A 294 20.72 8.68 -12.59
C THR A 294 20.88 9.36 -13.94
N ALA A 295 21.97 9.06 -14.63
CA ALA A 295 22.20 9.59 -15.97
C ALA A 295 21.51 8.72 -17.04
N PRO A 296 21.15 9.29 -18.21
CA PRO A 296 20.59 8.49 -19.32
C PRO A 296 21.44 7.27 -19.70
N SER A 297 22.77 7.36 -19.57
CA SER A 297 23.69 6.25 -19.81
C SER A 297 23.52 5.09 -18.84
N ASP A 298 23.04 5.35 -17.61
CA ASP A 298 22.78 4.34 -16.58
C ASP A 298 21.51 3.54 -16.90
N LEU A 299 20.63 4.09 -17.75
CA LEU A 299 19.34 3.51 -18.13
C LEU A 299 19.41 2.61 -19.37
N VAL A 300 20.47 2.70 -20.16
CA VAL A 300 20.53 2.13 -21.52
C VAL A 300 20.91 0.64 -21.59
N ARG A 301 21.22 -0.04 -20.49
CA ARG A 301 21.53 -1.48 -20.53
C ARG A 301 20.54 -2.33 -19.75
N VAL A 302 19.49 -2.79 -20.44
CA VAL A 302 18.99 -4.15 -20.22
C VAL A 302 20.02 -5.07 -20.91
N GLN A 303 20.93 -5.65 -20.15
CA GLN A 303 21.71 -6.76 -20.67
C GLN A 303 20.75 -7.92 -20.84
N THR A 304 20.55 -8.31 -22.09
CA THR A 304 19.92 -9.58 -22.50
C THR A 304 20.68 -10.76 -21.95
#